data_b989239b870b5d232f8976c5f25b02fa
#
_entry.id   b989239b870b5d232f8976c5f25b02fa
#
_cell.length_a   1.000
_cell.length_b   1.000
_cell.length_c   1.000
_cell.angle_alpha   90.00
_cell.angle_beta   90.00
_cell.angle_gamma   90.00
#
_symmetry.space_group_name_H-M   'P 1'
#
loop_
_entity.id
_entity.type
_entity.pdbx_description
1 polymer ?
#
loop_
_entity_poly.entity_id
_entity_poly.type
_entity_poly.pdbx_seq_one_letter_code
_entity_poly.pdbx_strand_id
1 'polypeptide(L)'
;SGSSSGIEQFLQMMQKMAGQQQNLNQQGMQLALGQMAASAQQQIIQQMLKQQQAIRKSIEELANEMKQSGSNNIGDLSGVKLEMDNVIKDLKNNRFDSKTKERQKRILSRMLNSQTSMTKRGYKEERKSISSDPTILFTGPGGLPEDLGQRQSLALEALNRAIKAGYSRNHQNMIKRYFNSLSQIDVKKNQMNNDVSN
;
A
#
# COMPACT_ATOMS: atom_id res chain seq x y z
N SER A 1 16.83 -6.88 -12.65
CA SER A 1 15.49 -7.45 -12.92
C SER A 1 15.03 -8.53 -11.93
N GLY A 2 15.71 -8.75 -10.80
CA GLY A 2 15.34 -9.77 -9.81
C GLY A 2 14.35 -9.32 -8.72
N SER A 3 14.31 -8.03 -8.40
CA SER A 3 13.51 -7.53 -7.25
C SER A 3 12.00 -7.46 -7.52
N SER A 4 11.59 -7.12 -8.74
CA SER A 4 10.16 -6.99 -9.08
C SER A 4 9.44 -8.33 -9.08
N SER A 5 10.08 -9.39 -9.59
CA SER A 5 9.47 -10.73 -9.62
C SER A 5 9.24 -11.30 -8.20
N GLY A 6 10.16 -11.05 -7.26
CA GLY A 6 10.02 -11.47 -5.87
C GLY A 6 8.88 -10.77 -5.12
N ILE A 7 8.69 -9.47 -5.38
CA ILE A 7 7.58 -8.70 -4.80
C ILE A 7 6.24 -9.17 -5.36
N GLU A 8 6.13 -9.40 -6.66
CA GLU A 8 4.91 -9.92 -7.29
C GLU A 8 4.53 -11.29 -6.74
N GLN A 9 5.50 -12.20 -6.63
CA GLN A 9 5.29 -13.53 -6.05
C GLN A 9 4.82 -13.44 -4.59
N PHE A 10 5.45 -12.56 -3.79
CA PHE A 10 5.01 -12.29 -2.42
C PHE A 10 3.56 -11.79 -2.37
N LEU A 11 3.19 -10.82 -3.21
CA LEU A 11 1.85 -10.25 -3.25
C LEU A 11 0.81 -11.30 -3.63
N GLN A 12 1.11 -12.15 -4.62
CA GLN A 12 0.21 -13.21 -5.07
C GLN A 12 0.00 -14.27 -3.97
N MET A 13 1.08 -14.71 -3.31
CA MET A 13 0.99 -15.66 -2.20
C MET A 13 0.22 -15.07 -1.00
N MET A 14 0.51 -13.81 -0.65
CA MET A 14 -0.17 -13.11 0.43
C MET A 14 -1.67 -12.95 0.15
N GLN A 15 -2.05 -12.62 -1.08
CA GLN A 15 -3.44 -12.52 -1.49
C GLN A 15 -4.17 -13.84 -1.34
N LYS A 16 -3.56 -14.94 -1.79
CA LYS A 16 -4.11 -16.30 -1.64
C LYS A 16 -4.32 -16.65 -0.17
N MET A 17 -3.33 -16.43 0.67
CA MET A 17 -3.40 -16.73 2.11
C MET A 17 -4.40 -15.83 2.84
N ALA A 18 -4.51 -14.55 2.48
CA ALA A 18 -5.51 -13.64 3.03
C ALA A 18 -6.94 -14.10 2.68
N GLY A 19 -7.17 -14.57 1.44
CA GLY A 19 -8.44 -15.16 1.04
C GLY A 19 -8.79 -16.43 1.83
N GLN A 20 -7.82 -17.30 2.07
CA GLN A 20 -7.99 -18.49 2.91
C GLN A 20 -8.31 -18.11 4.36
N GLN A 21 -7.62 -17.11 4.91
CA GLN A 21 -7.88 -16.60 6.27
C GLN A 21 -9.27 -15.98 6.38
N GLN A 22 -9.72 -15.28 5.35
CA GLN A 22 -11.07 -14.70 5.31
C GLN A 22 -12.14 -15.80 5.35
N ASN A 23 -11.98 -16.87 4.56
CA ASN A 23 -12.88 -18.02 4.60
C ASN A 23 -12.92 -18.67 6.00
N LEU A 24 -11.76 -18.81 6.62
CA LEU A 24 -11.64 -19.38 7.97
C LEU A 24 -12.33 -18.48 9.00
N ASN A 25 -12.22 -17.16 8.87
CA ASN A 25 -12.93 -16.20 9.71
C ASN A 25 -14.46 -16.32 9.55
N GLN A 26 -14.96 -16.57 8.34
CA GLN A 26 -16.39 -16.80 8.06
C GLN A 26 -16.88 -18.10 8.71
N GLN A 27 -16.12 -19.18 8.63
CA GLN A 27 -16.45 -20.44 9.32
C GLN A 27 -16.51 -20.23 10.83
N GLY A 28 -15.58 -19.46 11.40
CA GLY A 28 -15.60 -19.08 12.82
C GLY A 28 -16.82 -18.24 13.20
N MET A 29 -17.29 -17.38 12.30
CA MET A 29 -18.53 -16.63 12.54
C MET A 29 -19.76 -17.56 12.59
N GLN A 30 -19.87 -18.53 11.68
CA GLN A 30 -20.95 -19.53 11.70
C GLN A 30 -20.93 -20.36 12.98
N LEU A 31 -19.74 -20.77 13.41
CA LEU A 31 -19.57 -21.49 14.69
C LEU A 31 -20.04 -20.66 15.89
N ALA A 32 -19.77 -19.36 15.91
CA ALA A 32 -20.14 -18.45 16.99
C ALA A 32 -21.66 -18.19 17.09
N LEU A 33 -22.42 -18.46 16.04
CA LEU A 33 -23.89 -18.31 16.04
C LEU A 33 -24.59 -19.43 16.85
N GLY A 34 -23.89 -20.50 17.22
CA GLY A 34 -24.36 -21.49 18.19
C GLY A 34 -25.52 -22.36 17.74
N GLN A 35 -25.94 -22.33 16.48
CA GLN A 35 -27.10 -23.05 15.95
C GLN A 35 -26.78 -24.49 15.48
N MET A 36 -25.62 -25.01 15.87
CA MET A 36 -25.12 -26.31 15.39
C MET A 36 -25.07 -27.35 16.52
N ALA A 37 -25.30 -28.62 16.16
CA ALA A 37 -25.07 -29.75 17.05
C ALA A 37 -23.59 -29.82 17.50
N ALA A 38 -23.32 -30.29 18.71
CA ALA A 38 -21.96 -30.34 19.27
C ALA A 38 -20.97 -31.12 18.39
N SER A 39 -21.41 -32.20 17.73
CA SER A 39 -20.58 -32.98 16.82
C SER A 39 -20.20 -32.19 15.56
N ALA A 40 -21.12 -31.41 15.01
CA ALA A 40 -20.84 -30.55 13.87
C ALA A 40 -19.88 -29.40 14.22
N GLN A 41 -20.04 -28.80 15.42
CA GLN A 41 -19.10 -27.79 15.93
C GLN A 41 -17.69 -28.34 16.05
N GLN A 42 -17.52 -29.56 16.55
CA GLN A 42 -16.22 -30.20 16.71
C GLN A 42 -15.56 -30.47 15.34
N GLN A 43 -16.34 -30.93 14.34
CA GLN A 43 -15.83 -31.14 12.98
C GLN A 43 -15.33 -29.84 12.35
N ILE A 44 -16.09 -28.74 12.50
CA ILE A 44 -15.69 -27.43 11.98
C ILE A 44 -14.41 -26.94 12.68
N ILE A 45 -14.30 -27.08 14.00
CA ILE A 45 -13.09 -26.71 14.74
C ILE A 45 -11.87 -27.50 14.25
N GLN A 46 -12.00 -28.79 14.00
CA GLN A 46 -10.92 -29.62 13.44
C GLN A 46 -10.54 -29.20 12.02
N GLN A 47 -11.52 -28.86 11.19
CA GLN A 47 -11.26 -28.33 9.86
C GLN A 47 -10.54 -26.97 9.91
N MET A 48 -11.00 -26.05 10.75
CA MET A 48 -10.38 -24.77 10.98
C MET A 48 -8.94 -24.90 11.48
N LEU A 49 -8.69 -25.87 12.39
CA LEU A 49 -7.36 -26.16 12.87
C LEU A 49 -6.40 -26.55 11.76
N LYS A 50 -6.80 -27.48 10.88
CA LYS A 50 -5.99 -27.91 9.73
C LYS A 50 -5.71 -26.75 8.77
N GLN A 51 -6.72 -25.96 8.47
CA GLN A 51 -6.59 -24.80 7.60
C GLN A 51 -5.65 -23.73 8.21
N GLN A 52 -5.81 -23.42 9.50
CA GLN A 52 -4.96 -22.44 10.17
C GLN A 52 -3.49 -22.88 10.23
N GLN A 53 -3.23 -24.18 10.45
CA GLN A 53 -1.88 -24.74 10.40
C GLN A 53 -1.27 -24.64 9.00
N ALA A 54 -2.05 -24.90 7.94
CA ALA A 54 -1.59 -24.78 6.56
C ALA A 54 -1.22 -23.31 6.22
N ILE A 55 -2.08 -22.36 6.56
CA ILE A 55 -1.80 -20.94 6.33
C ILE A 55 -0.56 -20.49 7.11
N ARG A 56 -0.43 -20.89 8.35
CA ARG A 56 0.74 -20.57 9.20
C ARG A 56 2.05 -21.09 8.60
N LYS A 57 2.03 -22.33 8.07
CA LYS A 57 3.18 -22.92 7.39
C LYS A 57 3.55 -22.15 6.12
N SER A 58 2.58 -21.82 5.30
CA SER A 58 2.80 -21.03 4.08
C SER A 58 3.36 -19.63 4.36
N ILE A 59 2.93 -18.97 5.45
CA ILE A 59 3.52 -17.69 5.88
C ILE A 59 4.96 -17.87 6.35
N GLU A 60 5.29 -18.96 7.01
CA GLU A 60 6.66 -19.25 7.44
C GLU A 60 7.59 -19.46 6.25
N GLU A 61 7.16 -20.26 5.28
CA GLU A 61 7.87 -20.49 4.02
C GLU A 61 8.11 -19.18 3.28
N LEU A 62 7.05 -18.38 3.10
CA LEU A 62 7.14 -17.06 2.46
C LEU A 62 8.10 -16.12 3.19
N ALA A 63 8.06 -16.07 4.53
CA ALA A 63 8.96 -15.25 5.32
C ALA A 63 10.42 -15.67 5.17
N ASN A 64 10.70 -16.98 5.04
CA ASN A 64 12.03 -17.51 4.82
C ASN A 64 12.55 -17.20 3.41
N GLU A 65 11.74 -17.38 2.38
CA GLU A 65 12.08 -17.03 0.99
C GLU A 65 12.44 -15.55 0.86
N MET A 66 11.65 -14.68 1.47
CA MET A 66 11.90 -13.24 1.42
C MET A 66 13.17 -12.83 2.18
N LYS A 67 13.50 -13.49 3.30
CA LYS A 67 14.76 -13.26 4.00
C LYS A 67 15.95 -13.66 3.15
N GLN A 68 15.88 -14.79 2.46
CA GLN A 68 16.94 -15.27 1.55
C GLN A 68 17.14 -14.33 0.36
N SER A 69 16.08 -13.69 -0.13
CA SER A 69 16.16 -12.68 -1.20
C SER A 69 16.59 -11.29 -0.71
N GLY A 70 17.05 -11.14 0.53
CA GLY A 70 17.58 -9.89 1.07
C GLY A 70 16.51 -8.86 1.47
N SER A 71 15.23 -9.20 1.42
CA SER A 71 14.12 -8.34 1.82
C SER A 71 13.86 -8.41 3.32
N ASN A 72 14.67 -7.75 4.12
CA ASN A 72 14.57 -7.81 5.59
C ASN A 72 13.37 -7.08 6.21
N ASN A 73 12.55 -6.40 5.42
CA ASN A 73 11.46 -5.58 5.95
C ASN A 73 10.10 -5.95 5.29
N ILE A 74 9.64 -7.15 5.61
CA ILE A 74 8.45 -7.80 5.03
C ILE A 74 7.16 -7.43 5.81
N GLY A 75 7.17 -6.39 6.63
CA GLY A 75 6.07 -6.10 7.55
C GLY A 75 6.06 -7.03 8.78
N ASP A 76 4.97 -6.98 9.55
CA ASP A 76 4.85 -7.71 10.83
C ASP A 76 4.40 -9.18 10.62
N LEU A 77 5.14 -9.96 9.79
CA LEU A 77 4.84 -11.39 9.63
C LEU A 77 5.14 -12.21 10.88
N SER A 78 6.06 -11.76 11.73
CA SER A 78 6.34 -12.41 13.01
C SER A 78 5.15 -12.30 13.97
N GLY A 79 4.51 -11.14 14.05
CA GLY A 79 3.31 -10.92 14.83
C GLY A 79 2.10 -11.70 14.27
N VAL A 80 2.01 -11.85 12.93
CA VAL A 80 1.00 -12.71 12.30
C VAL A 80 1.18 -14.17 12.73
N LYS A 81 2.42 -14.70 12.67
CA LYS A 81 2.72 -16.08 13.11
C LYS A 81 2.36 -16.31 14.57
N LEU A 82 2.73 -15.39 15.46
CA LEU A 82 2.40 -15.49 16.88
C LEU A 82 0.89 -15.55 17.14
N GLU A 83 0.12 -14.70 16.48
CA GLU A 83 -1.35 -14.73 16.61
C GLU A 83 -1.94 -16.04 16.04
N MET A 84 -1.39 -16.56 14.94
CA MET A 84 -1.80 -17.87 14.39
C MET A 84 -1.48 -19.01 15.34
N ASP A 85 -0.31 -19.04 15.97
CA ASP A 85 0.05 -20.05 16.97
C ASP A 85 -0.91 -20.04 18.16
N ASN A 86 -1.33 -18.85 18.61
CA ASN A 86 -2.35 -18.71 19.65
C ASN A 86 -3.72 -19.24 19.22
N VAL A 87 -4.16 -18.95 17.99
CA VAL A 87 -5.42 -19.50 17.44
C VAL A 87 -5.34 -21.00 17.30
N ILE A 88 -4.24 -21.57 16.80
CA ILE A 88 -4.01 -23.01 16.70
C ILE A 88 -4.10 -23.68 18.09
N LYS A 89 -3.52 -23.05 19.12
CA LYS A 89 -3.59 -23.54 20.50
C LYS A 89 -5.03 -23.56 21.00
N ASP A 90 -5.79 -22.50 20.76
CA ASP A 90 -7.20 -22.43 21.17
C ASP A 90 -8.02 -23.51 20.46
N LEU A 91 -7.87 -23.68 19.13
CA LEU A 91 -8.57 -24.70 18.34
C LEU A 91 -8.20 -26.14 18.74
N LYS A 92 -6.92 -26.40 19.07
CA LYS A 92 -6.51 -27.73 19.61
C LYS A 92 -7.23 -28.07 20.91
N ASN A 93 -7.55 -27.08 21.72
CA ASN A 93 -8.30 -27.23 22.97
C ASN A 93 -9.83 -27.21 22.74
N ASN A 94 -10.30 -27.38 21.50
CA ASN A 94 -11.70 -27.26 21.11
C ASN A 94 -12.35 -25.94 21.57
N ARG A 95 -11.56 -24.87 21.70
CA ARG A 95 -12.02 -23.58 22.16
C ARG A 95 -12.08 -22.59 21.00
N PHE A 96 -13.25 -22.01 20.79
CA PHE A 96 -13.48 -20.93 19.85
C PHE A 96 -14.34 -19.86 20.53
N ASP A 97 -13.69 -18.95 21.22
CA ASP A 97 -14.30 -17.85 21.96
C ASP A 97 -14.14 -16.50 21.23
N SER A 98 -14.69 -15.44 21.81
CA SER A 98 -14.59 -14.08 21.26
C SER A 98 -13.13 -13.63 21.10
N LYS A 99 -12.24 -14.08 21.98
CA LYS A 99 -10.80 -13.75 21.91
C LYS A 99 -10.13 -14.41 20.71
N THR A 100 -10.45 -15.68 20.44
CA THR A 100 -9.96 -16.40 19.26
C THR A 100 -10.47 -15.75 17.97
N LYS A 101 -11.74 -15.35 17.93
CA LYS A 101 -12.36 -14.62 16.81
C LYS A 101 -11.66 -13.27 16.55
N GLU A 102 -11.37 -12.51 17.60
CA GLU A 102 -10.65 -11.24 17.47
C GLU A 102 -9.21 -11.43 16.99
N ARG A 103 -8.51 -12.49 17.43
CA ARG A 103 -7.20 -12.87 16.91
C ARG A 103 -7.25 -13.17 15.42
N GLN A 104 -8.24 -13.93 14.95
CA GLN A 104 -8.41 -14.22 13.52
C GLN A 104 -8.62 -12.95 12.68
N LYS A 105 -9.41 -11.98 13.17
CA LYS A 105 -9.56 -10.69 12.52
C LYS A 105 -8.25 -9.91 12.44
N ARG A 106 -7.47 -9.88 13.54
CA ARG A 106 -6.16 -9.22 13.57
C ARG A 106 -5.17 -9.86 12.60
N ILE A 107 -5.15 -11.19 12.49
CA ILE A 107 -4.34 -11.91 11.53
C ILE A 107 -4.63 -11.40 10.12
N LEU A 108 -5.90 -11.41 9.70
CA LEU A 108 -6.30 -10.93 8.38
C LEU A 108 -5.91 -9.47 8.15
N SER A 109 -6.18 -8.59 9.10
CA SER A 109 -5.82 -7.17 9.02
C SER A 109 -4.31 -6.96 8.85
N ARG A 110 -3.48 -7.68 9.58
CA ARG A 110 -2.01 -7.59 9.48
C ARG A 110 -1.49 -8.14 8.15
N MET A 111 -2.09 -9.23 7.63
CA MET A 111 -1.76 -9.76 6.32
C MET A 111 -2.05 -8.75 5.21
N LEU A 112 -3.21 -8.10 5.23
CA LEU A 112 -3.59 -7.06 4.28
C LEU A 112 -2.68 -5.82 4.40
N ASN A 113 -2.31 -5.43 5.62
CA ASN A 113 -1.37 -4.33 5.84
C ASN A 113 0.02 -4.64 5.29
N SER A 114 0.52 -5.87 5.46
CA SER A 114 1.79 -6.31 4.88
C SER A 114 1.76 -6.27 3.35
N GLN A 115 0.66 -6.72 2.75
CA GLN A 115 0.43 -6.64 1.31
C GLN A 115 0.47 -5.19 0.81
N THR A 116 -0.27 -4.29 1.45
CA THR A 116 -0.31 -2.86 1.11
C THR A 116 1.07 -2.20 1.24
N SER A 117 1.82 -2.55 2.27
CA SER A 117 3.17 -2.02 2.50
C SER A 117 4.14 -2.46 1.40
N MET A 118 4.06 -3.71 0.95
CA MET A 118 4.89 -4.23 -0.14
C MET A 118 4.51 -3.65 -1.49
N THR A 119 3.23 -3.45 -1.76
CA THR A 119 2.75 -2.77 -2.98
C THR A 119 3.33 -1.34 -3.07
N LYS A 120 3.25 -0.57 -1.98
CA LYS A 120 3.80 0.79 -1.92
C LYS A 120 5.31 0.82 -2.14
N ARG A 121 6.03 -0.21 -1.69
CA ARG A 121 7.47 -0.35 -1.88
C ARG A 121 7.81 -0.68 -3.34
N GLY A 122 7.12 -1.63 -3.96
CA GLY A 122 7.27 -1.97 -5.37
C GLY A 122 7.16 -0.73 -6.26
N TYR A 123 6.14 0.09 -6.04
CA TYR A 123 5.98 1.37 -6.74
C TYR A 123 7.15 2.35 -6.55
N LYS A 124 7.77 2.37 -5.36
CA LYS A 124 8.93 3.24 -5.10
C LYS A 124 10.20 2.76 -5.80
N GLU A 125 10.41 1.46 -5.86
CA GLU A 125 11.60 0.87 -6.54
C GLU A 125 11.49 1.02 -8.04
N GLU A 126 10.32 0.81 -8.62
CA GLU A 126 10.05 1.00 -10.04
C GLU A 126 10.29 2.45 -10.48
N ARG A 127 9.85 3.43 -9.69
CA ARG A 127 10.13 4.86 -9.94
C ARG A 127 11.61 5.21 -9.87
N LYS A 128 12.39 4.59 -8.99
CA LYS A 128 13.84 4.78 -8.94
C LYS A 128 14.56 4.18 -10.14
N SER A 129 14.07 3.05 -10.66
CA SER A 129 14.67 2.37 -11.83
C SER A 129 14.50 3.18 -13.12
N ILE A 130 13.42 3.94 -13.27
CA ILE A 130 13.18 4.81 -14.44
C ILE A 130 14.06 6.07 -14.38
N SER A 131 14.54 6.47 -13.21
CA SER A 131 15.35 7.69 -13.01
C SER A 131 16.84 7.54 -13.35
N SER A 132 17.31 6.38 -13.80
CA SER A 132 18.74 6.11 -14.00
C SER A 132 19.17 5.93 -15.47
N ASP A 133 18.47 6.56 -16.40
CA ASP A 133 18.99 6.69 -17.76
C ASP A 133 19.85 7.98 -17.85
N PRO A 134 21.18 7.88 -17.84
CA PRO A 134 22.07 9.05 -17.89
C PRO A 134 22.06 9.76 -19.23
N THR A 135 21.36 9.24 -20.24
CA THR A 135 21.22 9.85 -21.56
C THR A 135 20.01 10.78 -21.67
N ILE A 136 19.10 10.75 -20.70
CA ILE A 136 18.09 11.80 -20.59
C ILE A 136 18.76 13.01 -19.95
N LEU A 137 19.36 13.85 -20.76
CA LEU A 137 19.58 15.25 -20.39
C LEU A 137 18.22 15.79 -19.92
N PHE A 138 18.04 15.84 -18.61
CA PHE A 138 16.96 16.61 -18.01
C PHE A 138 17.25 18.09 -18.36
N THR A 139 16.89 18.48 -19.55
CA THR A 139 16.43 19.85 -19.74
C THR A 139 15.23 19.94 -18.84
N GLY A 140 15.40 20.53 -17.66
CA GLY A 140 14.31 20.87 -16.76
C GLY A 140 13.15 21.46 -17.56
N PRO A 141 11.92 21.48 -17.09
CA PRO A 141 10.83 22.11 -17.81
C PRO A 141 11.34 23.44 -18.30
N GLY A 142 11.38 23.63 -19.62
CA GLY A 142 11.94 24.83 -20.25
C GLY A 142 11.45 26.01 -19.46
N GLY A 143 12.38 26.92 -19.07
CA GLY A 143 12.07 28.05 -18.19
C GLY A 143 10.74 28.67 -18.63
N LEU A 144 9.95 29.10 -17.67
CA LEU A 144 8.68 29.78 -17.98
C LEU A 144 8.96 30.87 -19.02
N PRO A 145 8.15 30.97 -20.07
CA PRO A 145 8.32 32.01 -21.08
C PRO A 145 8.45 33.37 -20.41
N GLU A 146 9.31 34.23 -20.92
CA GLU A 146 9.50 35.58 -20.39
C GLU A 146 8.26 36.46 -20.53
N ASP A 147 7.44 36.15 -21.53
CA ASP A 147 6.20 36.88 -21.81
C ASP A 147 5.10 36.53 -20.81
N LEU A 148 4.56 37.52 -20.13
CA LEU A 148 3.47 37.42 -19.15
C LEU A 148 2.19 36.84 -19.76
N GLY A 149 1.88 37.13 -21.03
CA GLY A 149 0.72 36.59 -21.73
C GLY A 149 0.82 35.08 -21.93
N GLN A 150 1.98 34.58 -22.30
CA GLN A 150 2.24 33.13 -22.45
C GLN A 150 2.16 32.40 -21.10
N ARG A 151 2.64 33.03 -20.02
CA ARG A 151 2.54 32.45 -18.65
C ARG A 151 1.10 32.33 -18.18
N GLN A 152 0.27 33.33 -18.47
CA GLN A 152 -1.17 33.27 -18.17
C GLN A 152 -1.88 32.20 -18.97
N SER A 153 -1.51 32.03 -20.24
CA SER A 153 -2.03 30.96 -21.09
C SER A 153 -1.67 29.57 -20.55
N LEU A 154 -0.42 29.35 -20.13
CA LEU A 154 0.02 28.10 -19.51
C LEU A 154 -0.71 27.81 -18.18
N ALA A 155 -0.96 28.83 -17.37
CA ALA A 155 -1.70 28.69 -16.13
C ALA A 155 -3.16 28.26 -16.38
N LEU A 156 -3.82 28.87 -17.35
CA LEU A 156 -5.17 28.51 -17.78
C LEU A 156 -5.25 27.10 -18.37
N GLU A 157 -4.27 26.74 -19.19
CA GLU A 157 -4.19 25.38 -19.75
C GLU A 157 -3.99 24.32 -18.67
N ALA A 158 -3.07 24.56 -17.72
CA ALA A 158 -2.83 23.65 -16.59
C ALA A 158 -4.08 23.50 -15.72
N LEU A 159 -4.80 24.61 -15.46
CA LEU A 159 -6.06 24.59 -14.70
C LEU A 159 -7.16 23.82 -15.44
N ASN A 160 -7.32 24.04 -16.75
CA ASN A 160 -8.29 23.33 -17.56
C ASN A 160 -8.00 21.83 -17.64
N ARG A 161 -6.72 21.45 -17.72
CA ARG A 161 -6.27 20.06 -17.68
C ARG A 161 -6.60 19.42 -16.33
N ALA A 162 -6.37 20.13 -15.23
CA ALA A 162 -6.71 19.65 -13.88
C ALA A 162 -8.23 19.48 -13.68
N ILE A 163 -9.04 20.38 -14.22
CA ILE A 163 -10.51 20.28 -14.19
C ILE A 163 -10.98 19.06 -14.98
N LYS A 164 -10.48 18.89 -16.23
CA LYS A 164 -10.81 17.74 -17.09
C LYS A 164 -10.37 16.40 -16.47
N ALA A 165 -9.25 16.37 -15.75
CA ALA A 165 -8.75 15.20 -15.03
C ALA A 165 -9.50 14.91 -13.71
N GLY A 166 -10.50 15.72 -13.34
CA GLY A 166 -11.30 15.52 -12.14
C GLY A 166 -10.56 15.81 -10.83
N TYR A 167 -9.50 16.62 -10.85
CA TYR A 167 -8.78 16.99 -9.64
C TYR A 167 -9.66 17.78 -8.66
N SER A 168 -9.47 17.49 -7.36
CA SER A 168 -10.20 18.16 -6.30
C SER A 168 -10.01 19.69 -6.32
N ARG A 169 -10.98 20.45 -5.80
CA ARG A 169 -10.90 21.92 -5.68
C ARG A 169 -9.61 22.39 -4.96
N ASN A 170 -9.11 21.62 -4.01
CA ASN A 170 -7.87 21.93 -3.31
C ASN A 170 -6.65 21.89 -4.27
N HIS A 171 -6.55 20.89 -5.13
CA HIS A 171 -5.50 20.81 -6.14
C HIS A 171 -5.59 21.93 -7.18
N GLN A 172 -6.82 22.26 -7.63
CA GLN A 172 -7.02 23.38 -8.54
C GLN A 172 -6.60 24.72 -7.90
N ASN A 173 -6.89 24.93 -6.62
CA ASN A 173 -6.43 26.10 -5.87
C ASN A 173 -4.92 26.14 -5.68
N MET A 174 -4.26 24.99 -5.49
CA MET A 174 -2.81 24.91 -5.45
C MET A 174 -2.17 25.31 -6.78
N ILE A 175 -2.71 24.87 -7.90
CA ILE A 175 -2.26 25.27 -9.24
C ILE A 175 -2.38 26.78 -9.43
N LYS A 176 -3.52 27.38 -9.06
CA LYS A 176 -3.73 28.83 -9.12
C LYS A 176 -2.70 29.60 -8.28
N ARG A 177 -2.49 29.16 -7.01
CA ARG A 177 -1.53 29.79 -6.11
C ARG A 177 -0.09 29.70 -6.64
N TYR A 178 0.28 28.55 -7.20
CA TYR A 178 1.61 28.35 -7.80
C TYR A 178 1.88 29.36 -8.92
N PHE A 179 0.98 29.47 -9.88
CA PHE A 179 1.16 30.41 -10.99
C PHE A 179 1.11 31.88 -10.54
N ASN A 180 0.28 32.22 -9.56
CA ASN A 180 0.23 33.56 -8.98
C ASN A 180 1.53 33.92 -8.24
N SER A 181 2.13 32.99 -7.50
CA SER A 181 3.41 33.22 -6.80
C SER A 181 4.55 33.42 -7.78
N LEU A 182 4.59 32.67 -8.89
CA LEU A 182 5.57 32.85 -9.95
C LEU A 182 5.46 34.23 -10.60
N SER A 183 4.26 34.70 -10.87
CA SER A 183 4.02 36.03 -11.45
C SER A 183 4.49 37.18 -10.53
N GLN A 184 4.38 37.01 -9.21
CA GLN A 184 4.81 38.02 -8.23
C GLN A 184 6.33 38.08 -8.06
N ILE A 185 7.03 36.95 -8.17
CA ILE A 185 8.50 36.90 -8.07
C ILE A 185 9.15 37.68 -9.22
N ASP A 186 8.59 37.57 -10.42
CA ASP A 186 9.14 38.25 -11.58
C ASP A 186 8.90 39.76 -11.58
N VAL A 187 7.78 40.22 -11.03
CA VAL A 187 7.52 41.66 -10.88
C VAL A 187 8.53 42.28 -9.92
N LYS A 188 8.88 41.60 -8.80
CA LYS A 188 9.91 42.07 -7.87
C LYS A 188 11.30 42.08 -8.49
N LYS A 189 11.64 41.09 -9.33
CA LYS A 189 12.94 41.00 -9.98
C LYS A 189 13.14 42.10 -11.03
N ASN A 190 12.09 42.46 -11.76
CA ASN A 190 12.13 43.57 -12.73
C ASN A 190 12.19 44.93 -12.05
N GLN A 191 11.57 45.11 -10.88
CA GLN A 191 11.70 46.35 -10.10
C GLN A 191 13.12 46.52 -9.56
N MET A 192 13.77 45.48 -9.02
CA MET A 192 15.16 45.54 -8.55
C MET A 192 16.18 45.86 -9.67
N ASN A 193 15.94 45.36 -10.88
CA ASN A 193 16.83 45.63 -12.02
C ASN A 193 16.70 47.07 -12.57
N ASN A 194 15.55 47.71 -12.38
CA ASN A 194 15.35 49.11 -12.79
C ASN A 194 15.89 50.12 -11.76
N ASP A 195 15.98 49.75 -10.47
CA ASP A 195 16.54 50.61 -9.39
C ASP A 195 18.06 50.59 -9.38
N VAL A 196 18.73 49.66 -10.06
CA VAL A 196 20.21 49.56 -10.15
C VAL A 196 20.76 50.29 -11.39
N SER A 197 19.89 50.75 -12.29
CA SER A 197 20.29 51.41 -13.55
C SER A 197 20.06 52.94 -13.56
N ASN A 198 19.83 53.52 -12.39
CA ASN A 198 19.73 55.01 -12.24
C ASN A 198 20.82 55.47 -11.21
#